data_d2d7d7f6a862a06318ddcb821769442c
#
_entry.id   d2d7d7f6a862a06318ddcb821769442c
#
_cell.length_a   1.000
_cell.length_b   1.000
_cell.length_c   1.000
_cell.angle_alpha   90.00
_cell.angle_beta   90.00
_cell.angle_gamma   90.00
#
_symmetry.space_group_name_H-M   'P 1'
#
loop_
_entity.id
_entity.type
_entity.pdbx_description
1 polymer ?
#
loop_
_entity_poly.entity_id
_entity_poly.type
_entity_poly.pdbx_seq_one_letter_code
_entity_poly.pdbx_strand_id
1 'polypeptide(L)'
;GSDVVLPYHVIELCEHDDCPQPDDELTGYTGGICFIGVDVGRTRDLTVIWVLEAVGDVLWTRQIKVVEKTPLPDQEKILGQVLKSVRFGKCCIDQTGIGLGLAEYTQRAFGEAAVEGVQFTEPSKHAMAVGMTGRFADRGLRIPSDNGDLRDDLHSVRKIVTGGHITYKAPRNSDGH
;
A
#
# COMPACT_ATOMS: atom_id res chain seq x y z
N GLY A 1 12.35 -12.82 19.73
CA GLY A 1 11.74 -11.56 20.13
C GLY A 1 11.09 -10.82 18.95
N SER A 2 10.29 -9.81 19.25
CA SER A 2 9.68 -8.96 18.26
C SER A 2 10.14 -7.52 18.44
N ASP A 3 10.52 -6.87 17.34
CA ASP A 3 10.98 -5.49 17.34
C ASP A 3 10.03 -4.59 16.54
N VAL A 4 9.90 -3.35 17.00
CA VAL A 4 9.18 -2.29 16.29
C VAL A 4 9.94 -1.94 15.03
N VAL A 5 9.26 -1.95 13.88
CA VAL A 5 9.84 -1.60 12.58
C VAL A 5 9.74 -0.09 12.34
N LEU A 6 8.56 0.49 12.65
CA LEU A 6 8.27 1.90 12.48
C LEU A 6 7.88 2.53 13.83
N PRO A 7 8.81 3.23 14.50
CA PRO A 7 8.46 3.99 15.71
C PRO A 7 7.47 5.11 15.41
N TYR A 8 6.61 5.45 16.36
CA TYR A 8 5.60 6.51 16.19
C TYR A 8 6.19 7.83 15.72
N HIS A 9 7.31 8.25 16.28
CA HIS A 9 7.92 9.53 15.90
C HIS A 9 8.38 9.56 14.44
N VAL A 10 8.78 8.43 13.89
CA VAL A 10 9.18 8.32 12.48
C VAL A 10 7.95 8.40 11.56
N ILE A 11 6.86 7.76 11.96
CA ILE A 11 5.58 7.82 11.23
C ILE A 11 5.05 9.25 11.24
N GLU A 12 5.02 9.88 12.41
CA GLU A 12 4.48 11.24 12.59
C GLU A 12 5.21 12.29 11.76
N LEU A 13 6.52 12.15 11.57
CA LEU A 13 7.30 13.06 10.74
C LEU A 13 6.91 12.99 9.25
N CYS A 14 6.28 11.92 8.81
CA CYS A 14 5.81 11.74 7.43
C CYS A 14 4.34 12.16 7.26
N GLU A 15 3.62 12.45 8.32
CA GLU A 15 2.23 12.90 8.24
C GLU A 15 2.14 14.33 7.69
N HIS A 16 1.14 14.56 6.85
CA HIS A 16 0.93 15.87 6.23
C HIS A 16 -0.56 16.11 5.98
N ASP A 17 -1.02 17.32 6.31
CA ASP A 17 -2.43 17.69 6.20
C ASP A 17 -2.94 17.77 4.75
N ASP A 18 -2.04 17.94 3.78
CA ASP A 18 -2.40 17.99 2.37
C ASP A 18 -2.67 16.59 1.77
N CYS A 19 -2.36 15.51 2.49
CA CYS A 19 -2.66 14.16 2.04
C CYS A 19 -4.12 13.81 2.32
N PRO A 20 -4.82 13.19 1.35
CA PRO A 20 -6.21 12.78 1.53
C PRO A 20 -6.32 11.64 2.56
N GLN A 21 -7.43 11.60 3.25
CA GLN A 21 -7.82 10.48 4.10
C GLN A 21 -8.34 9.31 3.25
N PRO A 22 -8.41 8.09 3.82
CA PRO A 22 -9.04 6.97 3.13
C PRO A 22 -10.45 7.34 2.62
N ASP A 23 -10.73 6.96 1.37
CA ASP A 23 -11.96 7.22 0.63
C ASP A 23 -12.21 8.68 0.22
N ASP A 24 -11.33 9.60 0.52
CA ASP A 24 -11.36 10.92 -0.09
C ASP A 24 -11.06 10.81 -1.60
N GLU A 25 -11.44 11.82 -2.34
CA GLU A 25 -11.11 11.93 -3.76
C GLU A 25 -9.61 12.09 -3.98
N LEU A 26 -9.17 11.85 -5.21
CA LEU A 26 -7.81 12.17 -5.64
C LEU A 26 -7.51 13.63 -5.32
N THR A 27 -6.50 13.88 -4.51
CA THR A 27 -6.22 15.20 -3.94
C THR A 27 -4.77 15.59 -4.15
N GLY A 28 -4.54 16.81 -4.61
CA GLY A 28 -3.21 17.39 -4.72
C GLY A 28 -2.35 16.87 -5.88
N TYR A 29 -2.91 16.05 -6.77
CA TYR A 29 -2.17 15.48 -7.88
C TYR A 29 -1.64 16.58 -8.82
N THR A 30 -0.34 16.52 -9.11
CA THR A 30 0.35 17.54 -9.90
C THR A 30 0.74 17.09 -11.31
N GLY A 31 0.28 15.92 -11.73
CA GLY A 31 0.60 15.38 -13.06
C GLY A 31 1.90 14.58 -13.13
N GLY A 32 2.52 14.30 -12.00
CA GLY A 32 3.73 13.50 -11.92
C GLY A 32 3.47 12.01 -12.05
N ILE A 33 4.55 11.23 -12.06
CA ILE A 33 4.47 9.77 -12.13
C ILE A 33 3.99 9.23 -10.79
N CYS A 34 2.98 8.35 -10.84
CA CYS A 34 2.45 7.68 -9.66
C CYS A 34 2.89 6.23 -9.59
N PHE A 35 3.02 5.76 -8.36
CA PHE A 35 3.17 4.35 -8.01
C PHE A 35 1.94 3.92 -7.23
N ILE A 36 1.39 2.76 -7.57
CA ILE A 36 0.12 2.31 -7.01
C ILE A 36 0.32 0.93 -6.40
N GLY A 37 -0.06 0.80 -5.13
CA GLY A 37 -0.07 -0.46 -4.41
C GLY A 37 -1.50 -0.94 -4.19
N VAL A 38 -1.74 -2.23 -4.40
CA VAL A 38 -3.06 -2.84 -4.20
C VAL A 38 -2.92 -4.03 -3.27
N ASP A 39 -3.54 -3.92 -2.11
CA ASP A 39 -3.64 -5.00 -1.14
C ASP A 39 -5.05 -5.58 -1.19
N VAL A 40 -5.14 -6.87 -1.48
CA VAL A 40 -6.41 -7.57 -1.62
C VAL A 40 -6.65 -8.40 -0.36
N GLY A 41 -7.60 -7.97 0.45
CA GLY A 41 -7.92 -8.61 1.71
C GLY A 41 -8.67 -9.93 1.52
N ARG A 42 -8.31 -10.92 2.33
CA ARG A 42 -8.88 -12.27 2.25
C ARG A 42 -10.10 -12.47 3.13
N THR A 43 -10.14 -11.81 4.29
CA THR A 43 -11.05 -12.16 5.37
C THR A 43 -12.36 -11.38 5.34
N ARG A 44 -12.36 -10.15 4.83
CA ARG A 44 -13.55 -9.29 4.73
C ARG A 44 -13.72 -8.66 3.36
N ASP A 45 -13.11 -9.27 2.36
CA ASP A 45 -13.14 -8.76 0.98
C ASP A 45 -12.77 -7.26 0.90
N LEU A 46 -11.84 -6.84 1.77
CA LEU A 46 -11.33 -5.48 1.82
C LEU A 46 -10.14 -5.34 0.89
N THR A 47 -10.29 -4.51 -0.13
CA THR A 47 -9.19 -4.15 -1.03
C THR A 47 -8.81 -2.70 -0.82
N VAL A 48 -7.52 -2.43 -0.68
CA VAL A 48 -6.98 -1.07 -0.51
C VAL A 48 -6.11 -0.73 -1.71
N ILE A 49 -6.41 0.39 -2.35
CA ILE A 49 -5.64 0.94 -3.46
C ILE A 49 -4.99 2.24 -2.99
N TRP A 50 -3.68 2.26 -2.95
CA TRP A 50 -2.91 3.41 -2.48
C TRP A 50 -2.15 4.04 -3.65
N VAL A 51 -2.40 5.32 -3.90
CA VAL A 51 -1.78 6.08 -4.98
C VAL A 51 -0.74 7.04 -4.41
N LEU A 52 0.50 6.86 -4.83
CA LEU A 52 1.64 7.69 -4.42
C LEU A 52 2.21 8.40 -5.65
N GLU A 53 2.29 9.73 -5.60
CA GLU A 53 2.93 10.54 -6.64
C GLU A 53 4.36 10.86 -6.25
N ALA A 54 5.31 10.65 -7.17
CA ALA A 54 6.69 11.08 -6.99
C ALA A 54 6.82 12.57 -7.28
N VAL A 55 7.22 13.32 -6.27
CA VAL A 55 7.53 14.77 -6.39
C VAL A 55 8.95 14.95 -5.87
N GLY A 56 9.92 15.05 -6.78
CA GLY A 56 11.34 14.98 -6.40
C GLY A 56 11.64 13.65 -5.72
N ASP A 57 12.27 13.67 -4.56
CA ASP A 57 12.64 12.48 -3.80
C ASP A 57 11.54 12.01 -2.83
N VAL A 58 10.36 12.63 -2.87
CA VAL A 58 9.27 12.35 -1.93
C VAL A 58 8.09 11.74 -2.64
N LEU A 59 7.54 10.67 -2.05
CA LEU A 59 6.31 10.04 -2.50
C LEU A 59 5.13 10.62 -1.69
N TRP A 60 4.22 11.29 -2.40
CA TRP A 60 3.06 11.91 -1.79
C TRP A 60 1.83 11.02 -1.97
N THR A 61 1.15 10.70 -0.88
CA THR A 61 -0.16 10.08 -0.96
C THR A 61 -1.15 11.01 -1.63
N ARG A 62 -1.78 10.54 -2.71
CA ARG A 62 -2.77 11.32 -3.48
C ARG A 62 -4.17 10.73 -3.39
N GLN A 63 -4.28 9.44 -3.09
CA GLN A 63 -5.56 8.76 -2.87
C GLN A 63 -5.33 7.46 -2.12
N ILE A 64 -6.26 7.11 -1.23
CA ILE A 64 -6.36 5.80 -0.61
C ILE A 64 -7.80 5.32 -0.81
N LYS A 65 -7.99 4.39 -1.74
CA LYS A 65 -9.31 3.84 -2.05
C LYS A 65 -9.52 2.56 -1.27
N VAL A 66 -10.60 2.50 -0.49
CA VAL A 66 -10.97 1.29 0.27
C VAL A 66 -12.22 0.69 -0.37
N VAL A 67 -12.12 -0.56 -0.80
CA VAL A 67 -13.20 -1.26 -1.51
C VAL A 67 -13.61 -2.45 -0.68
N GLU A 68 -14.85 -2.42 -0.15
CA GLU A 68 -15.37 -3.46 0.72
C GLU A 68 -16.42 -4.31 0.01
N LYS A 69 -16.38 -5.62 0.24
CA LYS A 69 -17.41 -6.59 -0.18
C LYS A 69 -17.85 -6.39 -1.63
N THR A 70 -16.90 -6.16 -2.51
CA THR A 70 -17.16 -5.84 -3.91
C THR A 70 -16.78 -7.03 -4.78
N PRO A 71 -17.64 -7.48 -5.69
CA PRO A 71 -17.31 -8.55 -6.62
C PRO A 71 -16.08 -8.21 -7.46
N LEU A 72 -15.33 -9.24 -7.85
CA LEU A 72 -14.08 -9.06 -8.60
C LEU A 72 -14.23 -8.21 -9.86
N PRO A 73 -15.27 -8.37 -10.72
CA PRO A 73 -15.41 -7.51 -11.90
C PRO A 73 -15.55 -6.02 -11.56
N ASP A 74 -16.20 -5.69 -10.44
CA ASP A 74 -16.33 -4.31 -10.00
C ASP A 74 -15.01 -3.78 -9.42
N GLN A 75 -14.24 -4.62 -8.73
CA GLN A 75 -12.90 -4.26 -8.27
C GLN A 75 -11.96 -3.97 -9.45
N GLU A 76 -12.03 -4.79 -10.51
CA GLU A 76 -11.27 -4.58 -11.73
C GLU A 76 -11.61 -3.23 -12.36
N LYS A 77 -12.88 -2.88 -12.40
CA LYS A 77 -13.36 -1.61 -12.95
C LYS A 77 -12.90 -0.42 -12.11
N ILE A 78 -12.98 -0.53 -10.78
CA ILE A 78 -12.54 0.53 -9.86
C ILE A 78 -11.04 0.76 -10.00
N LEU A 79 -10.23 -0.32 -9.99
CA LEU A 79 -8.80 -0.20 -10.18
C LEU A 79 -8.45 0.41 -11.54
N GLY A 80 -9.12 -0.03 -12.60
CA GLY A 80 -8.96 0.53 -13.94
C GLY A 80 -9.23 2.04 -13.99
N GLN A 81 -10.27 2.51 -13.28
CA GLN A 81 -10.57 3.93 -13.19
C GLN A 81 -9.46 4.71 -12.45
N VAL A 82 -8.95 4.16 -11.37
CA VAL A 82 -7.82 4.76 -10.64
C VAL A 82 -6.59 4.88 -11.53
N LEU A 83 -6.23 3.80 -12.23
CA LEU A 83 -5.07 3.78 -13.12
C LEU A 83 -5.19 4.76 -14.29
N LYS A 84 -6.40 5.01 -14.77
CA LYS A 84 -6.65 5.98 -15.83
C LYS A 84 -6.68 7.42 -15.34
N SER A 85 -6.88 7.63 -14.04
CA SER A 85 -6.98 8.99 -13.46
C SER A 85 -5.63 9.66 -13.25
N VAL A 86 -4.55 8.90 -13.29
CA VAL A 86 -3.18 9.39 -13.04
C VAL A 86 -2.23 8.80 -14.08
N ARG A 87 -1.06 9.42 -14.16
CA ARG A 87 0.05 8.90 -14.95
C ARG A 87 0.83 7.91 -14.08
N PHE A 88 0.51 6.61 -14.16
CA PHE A 88 1.19 5.64 -13.32
C PHE A 88 2.40 5.00 -14.02
N GLY A 89 3.49 4.83 -13.28
CA GLY A 89 4.69 4.15 -13.76
C GLY A 89 4.70 2.67 -13.38
N LYS A 90 4.14 2.32 -12.23
CA LYS A 90 4.07 0.95 -11.76
C LYS A 90 2.85 0.76 -10.86
N CYS A 91 2.15 -0.35 -11.05
CA CYS A 91 1.10 -0.83 -10.16
C CYS A 91 1.49 -2.22 -9.65
N CYS A 92 1.60 -2.37 -8.33
CA CYS A 92 1.92 -3.65 -7.69
C CYS A 92 0.67 -4.18 -6.99
N ILE A 93 0.28 -5.40 -7.33
CA ILE A 93 -0.94 -6.03 -6.81
C ILE A 93 -0.55 -7.30 -6.05
N ASP A 94 -1.02 -7.43 -4.81
CA ASP A 94 -0.90 -8.69 -4.08
C ASP A 94 -1.69 -9.77 -4.82
N GLN A 95 -0.97 -10.73 -5.41
CA GLN A 95 -1.59 -11.81 -6.19
C GLN A 95 -1.93 -13.04 -5.38
N THR A 96 -1.94 -12.94 -4.06
CA THR A 96 -2.31 -14.06 -3.19
C THR A 96 -3.82 -14.25 -3.18
N GLY A 97 -4.29 -15.48 -3.38
CA GLY A 97 -5.73 -15.78 -3.38
C GLY A 97 -6.47 -15.08 -4.51
N ILE A 98 -7.54 -14.35 -4.18
CA ILE A 98 -8.36 -13.64 -5.18
C ILE A 98 -7.61 -12.50 -5.87
N GLY A 99 -6.53 -12.03 -5.28
CA GLY A 99 -5.66 -11.02 -5.86
C GLY A 99 -5.01 -11.46 -7.17
N LEU A 100 -4.84 -12.77 -7.37
CA LEU A 100 -4.30 -13.29 -8.63
C LEU A 100 -5.20 -12.94 -9.81
N GLY A 101 -6.51 -13.09 -9.67
CA GLY A 101 -7.47 -12.72 -10.74
C GLY A 101 -7.44 -11.24 -11.06
N LEU A 102 -7.38 -10.40 -10.02
CA LEU A 102 -7.26 -8.93 -10.20
C LEU A 102 -5.95 -8.57 -10.89
N ALA A 103 -4.83 -9.17 -10.48
CA ALA A 103 -3.52 -8.93 -11.08
C ALA A 103 -3.51 -9.34 -12.56
N GLU A 104 -3.98 -10.53 -12.89
CA GLU A 104 -4.02 -11.05 -14.27
C GLU A 104 -4.89 -10.18 -15.19
N TYR A 105 -6.09 -9.80 -14.73
CA TYR A 105 -6.97 -8.93 -15.50
C TYR A 105 -6.31 -7.57 -15.76
N THR A 106 -5.75 -6.96 -14.73
CA THR A 106 -5.14 -5.63 -14.82
C THR A 106 -3.89 -5.66 -15.71
N GLN A 107 -3.10 -6.73 -15.64
CA GLN A 107 -1.95 -6.93 -16.54
C GLN A 107 -2.40 -7.02 -18.01
N ARG A 108 -3.49 -7.72 -18.30
CA ARG A 108 -4.02 -7.81 -19.66
C ARG A 108 -4.51 -6.44 -20.16
N ALA A 109 -5.12 -5.65 -19.29
CA ALA A 109 -5.66 -4.34 -19.66
C ALA A 109 -4.59 -3.26 -19.80
N PHE A 110 -3.55 -3.27 -18.98
CA PHE A 110 -2.57 -2.19 -18.88
C PHE A 110 -1.12 -2.62 -19.21
N GLY A 111 -0.87 -3.90 -19.39
CA GLY A 111 0.44 -4.44 -19.75
C GLY A 111 1.22 -4.96 -18.54
N GLU A 112 1.98 -6.03 -18.76
CA GLU A 112 2.78 -6.68 -17.72
C GLU A 112 3.98 -5.84 -17.28
N ALA A 113 4.44 -4.93 -18.12
CA ALA A 113 5.56 -4.04 -17.79
C ALA A 113 5.15 -3.01 -16.73
N ALA A 114 3.90 -2.55 -16.76
CA ALA A 114 3.39 -1.53 -15.84
C ALA A 114 2.70 -2.12 -14.61
N VAL A 115 2.19 -3.34 -14.72
CA VAL A 115 1.43 -4.01 -13.64
C VAL A 115 2.15 -5.28 -13.21
N GLU A 116 2.53 -5.33 -11.94
CA GLU A 116 3.25 -6.46 -11.35
C GLU A 116 2.38 -7.14 -10.31
N GLY A 117 2.23 -8.47 -10.45
CA GLY A 117 1.68 -9.30 -9.38
C GLY A 117 2.79 -9.66 -8.40
N VAL A 118 2.58 -9.38 -7.12
CA VAL A 118 3.57 -9.61 -6.07
C VAL A 118 3.10 -10.76 -5.18
N GLN A 119 3.96 -11.76 -4.99
CA GLN A 119 3.75 -12.80 -3.99
C GLN A 119 4.46 -12.42 -2.70
N PHE A 120 3.74 -12.48 -1.58
CA PHE A 120 4.31 -12.21 -0.27
C PHE A 120 5.01 -13.47 0.27
N THR A 121 6.25 -13.65 -0.15
CA THR A 121 7.17 -14.63 0.42
C THR A 121 8.01 -13.97 1.53
N GLU A 122 8.70 -14.74 2.35
CA GLU A 122 9.56 -14.18 3.39
C GLU A 122 10.65 -13.24 2.80
N PRO A 123 11.35 -13.61 1.70
CA PRO A 123 12.31 -12.68 1.08
C PRO A 123 11.65 -11.41 0.55
N SER A 124 10.48 -11.48 -0.09
CA SER A 124 9.81 -10.30 -0.63
C SER A 124 9.29 -9.38 0.48
N LYS A 125 8.75 -9.94 1.56
CA LYS A 125 8.34 -9.18 2.74
C LYS A 125 9.52 -8.45 3.38
N HIS A 126 10.66 -9.11 3.49
CA HIS A 126 11.88 -8.50 4.03
C HIS A 126 12.32 -7.31 3.18
N ALA A 127 12.40 -7.47 1.87
CA ALA A 127 12.79 -6.41 0.95
C ALA A 127 11.83 -5.21 1.03
N MET A 128 10.51 -5.47 1.07
CA MET A 128 9.50 -4.42 1.19
C MET A 128 9.61 -3.68 2.52
N ALA A 129 9.82 -4.40 3.62
CA ALA A 129 9.95 -3.79 4.94
C ALA A 129 11.22 -2.90 5.04
N VAL A 130 12.33 -3.35 4.49
CA VAL A 130 13.58 -2.55 4.43
C VAL A 130 13.36 -1.28 3.61
N GLY A 131 12.75 -1.39 2.44
CA GLY A 131 12.45 -0.25 1.57
C GLY A 131 11.50 0.75 2.24
N MET A 132 10.43 0.28 2.86
CA MET A 132 9.46 1.11 3.57
C MET A 132 10.12 1.82 4.76
N THR A 133 10.87 1.10 5.57
CA THR A 133 11.57 1.66 6.74
C THR A 133 12.52 2.78 6.31
N GLY A 134 13.28 2.58 5.24
CA GLY A 134 14.17 3.60 4.69
C GLY A 134 13.40 4.86 4.23
N ARG A 135 12.28 4.69 3.55
CA ARG A 135 11.43 5.81 3.12
C ARG A 135 10.94 6.63 4.30
N PHE A 136 10.42 5.98 5.35
CA PHE A 136 9.96 6.68 6.54
C PHE A 136 11.11 7.38 7.27
N ALA A 137 12.24 6.69 7.44
CA ALA A 137 13.41 7.24 8.13
C ALA A 137 13.96 8.49 7.42
N ASP A 138 13.98 8.48 6.09
CA ASP A 138 14.48 9.59 5.27
C ASP A 138 13.41 10.66 5.00
N ARG A 139 12.22 10.52 5.57
CA ARG A 139 11.07 11.39 5.29
C ARG A 139 10.75 11.49 3.79
N GLY A 140 10.98 10.41 3.07
CA GLY A 140 10.73 10.29 1.63
C GLY A 140 9.29 9.91 1.27
N LEU A 141 8.37 10.00 2.23
CA LEU A 141 6.97 9.63 2.08
C LEU A 141 6.10 10.63 2.83
N ARG A 142 4.93 10.97 2.27
CA ARG A 142 3.90 11.75 2.97
C ARG A 142 2.61 10.94 3.02
N ILE A 143 2.03 10.88 4.22
CA ILE A 143 0.80 10.14 4.51
C ILE A 143 -0.19 11.07 5.19
N PRO A 144 -1.49 10.72 5.23
CA PRO A 144 -2.46 11.56 5.89
C PRO A 144 -2.17 11.71 7.39
N SER A 145 -2.35 12.93 7.88
CA SER A 145 -2.31 13.28 9.31
C SER A 145 -3.66 13.01 9.97
N ASP A 146 -3.71 13.14 11.29
CA ASP A 146 -4.93 12.99 12.08
C ASP A 146 -5.69 11.67 11.81
N ASN A 147 -4.94 10.60 11.61
CA ASN A 147 -5.48 9.27 11.40
C ASN A 147 -4.79 8.28 12.34
N GLY A 148 -5.34 8.14 13.54
CA GLY A 148 -4.80 7.25 14.55
C GLY A 148 -4.79 5.79 14.14
N ASP A 149 -5.82 5.34 13.42
CA ASP A 149 -5.93 3.96 12.96
C ASP A 149 -4.80 3.62 11.96
N LEU A 150 -4.54 4.48 11.00
CA LEU A 150 -3.44 4.31 10.07
C LEU A 150 -2.08 4.32 10.79
N ARG A 151 -1.90 5.28 11.69
CA ARG A 151 -0.66 5.38 12.49
C ARG A 151 -0.42 4.11 13.30
N ASP A 152 -1.45 3.62 13.95
CA ASP A 152 -1.36 2.41 14.77
C ASP A 152 -1.13 1.17 13.91
N ASP A 153 -1.76 1.07 12.75
CA ASP A 153 -1.53 -0.03 11.81
C ASP A 153 -0.07 -0.08 11.35
N LEU A 154 0.49 1.06 10.98
CA LEU A 154 1.90 1.14 10.58
C LEU A 154 2.83 0.79 11.74
N HIS A 155 2.55 1.30 12.93
CA HIS A 155 3.35 1.02 14.13
C HIS A 155 3.24 -0.45 14.55
N SER A 156 2.14 -1.12 14.24
CA SER A 156 1.88 -2.51 14.65
C SER A 156 2.74 -3.54 13.93
N VAL A 157 3.35 -3.17 12.80
CA VAL A 157 4.25 -4.08 12.08
C VAL A 157 5.46 -4.40 12.95
N ARG A 158 5.76 -5.68 13.09
CA ARG A 158 6.86 -6.16 13.92
C ARG A 158 7.81 -7.02 13.11
N LYS A 159 9.07 -6.87 13.40
CA LYS A 159 10.14 -7.75 12.94
C LYS A 159 10.31 -8.86 13.97
N ILE A 160 10.15 -10.10 13.54
CA ILE A 160 10.29 -11.27 14.39
C ILE A 160 11.51 -12.06 13.92
N VAL A 161 12.45 -12.29 14.83
CA VAL A 161 13.64 -13.10 14.58
C VAL A 161 13.48 -14.43 15.29
N THR A 162 13.44 -15.52 14.55
CA THR A 162 13.28 -16.87 15.09
C THR A 162 14.21 -17.83 14.36
N GLY A 163 15.13 -18.46 15.07
CA GLY A 163 16.02 -19.47 14.49
C GLY A 163 16.84 -19.00 13.28
N GLY A 164 17.27 -17.75 13.27
CA GLY A 164 18.01 -17.16 12.16
C GLY A 164 17.15 -16.64 11.02
N HIS A 165 15.81 -16.75 11.14
CA HIS A 165 14.87 -16.21 10.16
C HIS A 165 14.24 -14.92 10.66
N ILE A 166 14.04 -13.97 9.73
CA ILE A 166 13.39 -12.69 9.99
C ILE A 166 12.01 -12.71 9.31
N THR A 167 10.96 -12.47 10.10
CA THR A 167 9.59 -12.41 9.62
C THR A 167 8.97 -11.07 10.02
N TYR A 168 8.20 -10.46 9.12
CA TYR A 168 7.45 -9.23 9.39
C TYR A 168 5.97 -9.56 9.48
N LYS A 169 5.32 -9.18 10.58
CA LYS A 169 3.90 -9.47 10.84
C LYS A 169 3.20 -8.25 11.41
N ALA A 170 1.94 -8.07 11.00
CA ALA A 170 0.99 -7.22 11.69
C ALA A 170 0.04 -8.10 12.51
N PRO A 171 -0.35 -7.68 13.73
CA PRO A 171 -1.36 -8.40 14.49
C PRO A 171 -2.67 -8.46 13.71
N ARG A 172 -3.33 -9.62 13.71
CA ARG A 172 -4.70 -9.73 13.21
C ARG A 172 -5.63 -9.15 14.26
N ASN A 173 -6.37 -8.14 13.90
CA ASN A 173 -7.43 -7.62 14.73
C ASN A 173 -8.79 -8.18 14.28
N SER A 174 -9.85 -7.81 15.00
CA SER A 174 -11.22 -8.21 14.67
C SER A 174 -11.68 -7.70 13.29
N ASP A 175 -10.97 -6.76 12.71
CA ASP A 175 -11.28 -6.15 11.42
C ASP A 175 -10.53 -6.82 10.25
N GLY A 176 -9.74 -7.88 10.49
CA GLY A 176 -9.11 -8.71 9.48
C GLY A 176 -7.83 -8.17 8.86
N HIS A 177 -7.20 -7.22 9.49
CA HIS A 177 -5.90 -6.66 9.09
C HIS A 177 -4.71 -7.37 9.69
#